data_ddbfba5645257a645b14f564dcae7cbe
#
_entry.id   ddbfba5645257a645b14f564dcae7cbe
#
_cell.length_a   1.000
_cell.length_b   1.000
_cell.length_c   1.000
_cell.angle_alpha   90.00
_cell.angle_beta   90.00
_cell.angle_gamma   90.00
#
_symmetry.space_group_name_H-M   'P 1'
#
loop_
_entity.id
_entity.type
_entity.pdbx_description
1 polymer ?
#
loop_
_entity_poly.entity_id
_entity_poly.type
_entity_poly.pdbx_seq_one_letter_code
_entity_poly.pdbx_strand_id
1 'polypeptide(L)'
;MDVGIVSYGGYVPRYRIKPEEIGRIWGVDGKSMGKGLMIYQKSVPAPDEDVVTIATEAARYMMDRVPDVDPADIGAIYVGSESHPYAVKPTSTIVAEAIEATPAMTAADMEFACKAGTAGIQACMGLVGAGMIRYGVAIGADTSQGAPGDALEYSASAGGAAYLIGTEKVIAKINKTLSFTTDTPDFWRREGQPYPKHGGRFTGEPAYFKHITSAAKMMFEAMGTTSADYKYAVFHQPNGKFPTRVAKQLGFSDEQIQYGLLTPNIGNTYSGAVPLGLANVLDHAEPGDRIFVTSYGSGAGSDAFDITVTDEMANYRRDNAPTLEKVMADPIYVDYGIYAKFKGKILMPE
;
A
#
# COMPACT_ATOMS: atom_id res chain seq x y z
N MET A 1 4.00 -20.14 -17.62
CA MET A 1 5.05 -19.64 -16.73
C MET A 1 4.41 -19.17 -15.42
N ASP A 2 5.02 -19.50 -14.32
CA ASP A 2 4.51 -19.08 -13.02
C ASP A 2 5.06 -17.70 -12.69
N VAL A 3 4.25 -16.67 -12.90
CA VAL A 3 4.60 -15.29 -12.54
C VAL A 3 4.22 -15.03 -11.08
N GLY A 4 5.09 -14.38 -10.35
CA GLY A 4 4.79 -14.04 -8.95
C GLY A 4 5.79 -13.09 -8.33
N ILE A 5 5.69 -12.97 -7.02
CA ILE A 5 6.56 -12.15 -6.19
C ILE A 5 7.87 -12.93 -5.95
N VAL A 6 8.98 -12.30 -6.30
CA VAL A 6 10.35 -12.81 -6.07
C VAL A 6 10.92 -12.19 -4.80
N SER A 7 10.62 -10.92 -4.55
CA SER A 7 11.04 -10.19 -3.36
C SER A 7 10.05 -9.07 -3.04
N TYR A 8 10.15 -8.55 -1.81
CA TYR A 8 9.36 -7.41 -1.35
C TYR A 8 10.14 -6.61 -0.31
N GLY A 9 9.75 -5.36 -0.11
CA GLY A 9 10.23 -4.51 0.96
C GLY A 9 9.17 -3.48 1.34
N GLY A 10 9.12 -3.08 2.60
CA GLY A 10 8.16 -2.08 3.08
C GLY A 10 8.83 -1.05 3.96
N TYR A 11 8.38 0.20 3.83
CA TYR A 11 8.88 1.32 4.63
C TYR A 11 7.73 2.18 5.16
N VAL A 12 7.85 2.57 6.42
CA VAL A 12 6.91 3.47 7.11
C VAL A 12 7.73 4.52 7.87
N PRO A 13 7.51 5.83 7.62
CA PRO A 13 8.16 6.90 8.37
C PRO A 13 8.09 6.70 9.88
N ARG A 14 9.12 7.09 10.59
CA ARG A 14 9.29 6.81 12.02
C ARG A 14 8.40 7.67 12.92
N TYR A 15 8.08 8.90 12.50
CA TYR A 15 7.26 9.79 13.32
C TYR A 15 5.80 9.35 13.38
N ARG A 16 5.16 9.62 14.53
CA ARG A 16 3.75 9.31 14.78
C ARG A 16 3.05 10.49 15.45
N ILE A 17 1.79 10.69 15.08
CA ILE A 17 0.88 11.57 15.80
C ILE A 17 -0.35 10.79 16.26
N LYS A 18 -0.83 11.08 17.46
CA LYS A 18 -2.04 10.47 18.02
C LYS A 18 -3.28 11.30 17.69
N PRO A 19 -4.47 10.67 17.53
CA PRO A 19 -5.72 11.37 17.31
C PRO A 19 -6.04 12.41 18.40
N GLU A 20 -5.61 12.17 19.64
CA GLU A 20 -5.80 13.09 20.76
C GLU A 20 -5.10 14.44 20.54
N GLU A 21 -3.90 14.43 19.93
CA GLU A 21 -3.17 15.66 19.61
C GLU A 21 -3.89 16.49 18.54
N ILE A 22 -4.45 15.81 17.53
CA ILE A 22 -5.24 16.48 16.49
C ILE A 22 -6.52 17.06 17.10
N GLY A 23 -7.25 16.24 17.87
CA GLY A 23 -8.49 16.64 18.53
C GLY A 23 -8.31 17.82 19.50
N ARG A 24 -7.19 17.87 20.21
CA ARG A 24 -6.85 18.97 21.14
C ARG A 24 -6.84 20.33 20.44
N ILE A 25 -6.33 20.39 19.23
CA ILE A 25 -6.26 21.65 18.46
C ILE A 25 -7.64 22.08 17.95
N TRP A 26 -8.45 21.12 17.51
CA TRP A 26 -9.77 21.40 16.93
C TRP A 26 -10.90 21.43 17.97
N GLY A 27 -10.60 21.26 19.26
CA GLY A 27 -11.59 21.27 20.32
C GLY A 27 -12.58 20.11 20.26
N VAL A 28 -12.16 18.95 19.73
CA VAL A 28 -12.96 17.73 19.61
C VAL A 28 -12.34 16.58 20.39
N ASP A 29 -13.13 15.58 20.76
CA ASP A 29 -12.64 14.37 21.42
C ASP A 29 -11.87 13.47 20.42
N GLY A 30 -10.55 13.70 20.30
CA GLY A 30 -9.67 12.95 19.42
C GLY A 30 -9.61 11.47 19.75
N LYS A 31 -9.77 11.08 21.03
CA LYS A 31 -9.81 9.68 21.45
C LYS A 31 -11.06 8.97 20.89
N SER A 32 -12.21 9.61 20.98
CA SER A 32 -13.45 9.11 20.39
C SER A 32 -13.37 9.03 18.85
N MET A 33 -12.73 10.02 18.21
CA MET A 33 -12.46 9.98 16.75
C MET A 33 -11.58 8.80 16.38
N GLY A 34 -10.46 8.62 17.08
CA GLY A 34 -9.54 7.48 16.87
C GLY A 34 -10.24 6.13 17.05
N LYS A 35 -10.99 5.94 18.15
CA LYS A 35 -11.81 4.75 18.38
C LYS A 35 -12.88 4.58 17.30
N GLY A 36 -13.48 5.68 16.86
CA GLY A 36 -14.48 5.71 15.79
C GLY A 36 -13.95 5.19 14.47
N LEU A 37 -12.70 5.45 14.14
CA LEU A 37 -12.01 5.01 12.93
C LEU A 37 -11.20 3.72 13.12
N MET A 38 -11.00 3.26 14.34
CA MET A 38 -10.01 2.23 14.71
C MET A 38 -8.60 2.66 14.24
N ILE A 39 -8.19 3.88 14.55
CA ILE A 39 -6.85 4.42 14.30
C ILE A 39 -6.35 5.00 15.62
N TYR A 40 -5.27 4.45 16.15
CA TYR A 40 -4.74 4.84 17.45
C TYR A 40 -3.52 5.76 17.32
N GLN A 41 -2.89 5.73 16.16
CA GLN A 41 -1.81 6.60 15.75
C GLN A 41 -1.65 6.52 14.23
N LYS A 42 -1.00 7.52 13.64
CA LYS A 42 -0.69 7.50 12.22
C LYS A 42 0.75 7.95 11.96
N SER A 43 1.36 7.45 10.90
CA SER A 43 2.70 7.85 10.48
C SER A 43 2.70 9.29 9.93
N VAL A 44 3.79 9.98 10.18
CA VAL A 44 4.05 11.34 9.70
C VAL A 44 5.42 11.32 9.04
N PRO A 45 5.53 11.70 7.75
CA PRO A 45 6.83 11.81 7.10
C PRO A 45 7.65 12.94 7.74
N ALA A 46 8.96 12.74 7.86
CA ALA A 46 9.91 13.79 8.21
C ALA A 46 9.97 14.88 7.12
N PRO A 47 10.61 16.03 7.38
CA PRO A 47 10.72 17.08 6.36
C PRO A 47 11.47 16.68 5.09
N ASP A 48 12.33 15.67 5.18
CA ASP A 48 13.13 15.07 4.11
C ASP A 48 12.53 13.78 3.54
N GLU A 49 11.33 13.41 3.97
CA GLU A 49 10.63 12.23 3.47
C GLU A 49 9.43 12.62 2.59
N ASP A 50 9.41 12.07 1.39
CA ASP A 50 8.31 12.14 0.43
C ASP A 50 8.05 10.77 -0.20
N VAL A 51 7.19 10.71 -1.23
CA VAL A 51 6.90 9.44 -1.94
C VAL A 51 8.16 8.86 -2.58
N VAL A 52 9.09 9.70 -3.08
CA VAL A 52 10.33 9.22 -3.71
C VAL A 52 11.21 8.51 -2.70
N THR A 53 11.43 9.11 -1.53
CA THR A 53 12.29 8.54 -0.48
C THR A 53 11.66 7.28 0.11
N ILE A 54 10.36 7.27 0.38
CA ILE A 54 9.62 6.10 0.86
C ILE A 54 9.68 4.95 -0.14
N ALA A 55 9.43 5.23 -1.42
CA ALA A 55 9.50 4.24 -2.49
C ALA A 55 10.92 3.68 -2.67
N THR A 56 11.93 4.55 -2.56
CA THR A 56 13.35 4.16 -2.66
C THR A 56 13.76 3.24 -1.51
N GLU A 57 13.43 3.57 -0.26
CA GLU A 57 13.75 2.70 0.89
C GLU A 57 13.03 1.35 0.79
N ALA A 58 11.74 1.34 0.43
CA ALA A 58 11.03 0.10 0.20
C ALA A 58 11.68 -0.75 -0.90
N ALA A 59 12.12 -0.13 -2.01
CA ALA A 59 12.79 -0.81 -3.10
C ALA A 59 14.20 -1.32 -2.70
N ARG A 60 14.95 -0.58 -1.90
CA ARG A 60 16.24 -1.05 -1.35
C ARG A 60 16.07 -2.26 -0.46
N TYR A 61 15.13 -2.25 0.49
CA TYR A 61 14.83 -3.42 1.31
C TYR A 61 14.38 -4.63 0.48
N MET A 62 13.66 -4.40 -0.61
CA MET A 62 13.31 -5.45 -1.58
C MET A 62 14.58 -6.03 -2.24
N MET A 63 15.52 -5.20 -2.69
CA MET A 63 16.76 -5.65 -3.35
C MET A 63 17.72 -6.32 -2.37
N ASP A 64 17.86 -5.83 -1.13
CA ASP A 64 18.72 -6.42 -0.09
C ASP A 64 18.37 -7.89 0.20
N ARG A 65 17.10 -8.26 0.04
CA ARG A 65 16.62 -9.64 0.24
C ARG A 65 16.94 -10.59 -0.92
N VAL A 66 17.33 -10.04 -2.06
CA VAL A 66 17.71 -10.82 -3.26
C VAL A 66 19.05 -10.34 -3.86
N PRO A 67 20.15 -10.38 -3.08
CA PRO A 67 21.45 -9.84 -3.51
C PRO A 67 22.03 -10.55 -4.76
N ASP A 68 21.47 -11.69 -5.14
CA ASP A 68 21.85 -12.43 -6.35
C ASP A 68 21.15 -11.92 -7.63
N VAL A 69 20.19 -10.99 -7.50
CA VAL A 69 19.52 -10.36 -8.66
C VAL A 69 20.33 -9.14 -9.10
N ASP A 70 20.77 -9.15 -10.34
CA ASP A 70 21.42 -7.95 -10.92
C ASP A 70 20.34 -6.86 -11.17
N PRO A 71 20.49 -5.66 -10.62
CA PRO A 71 19.58 -4.55 -10.90
C PRO A 71 19.39 -4.27 -12.41
N ALA A 72 20.42 -4.52 -13.23
CA ALA A 72 20.34 -4.37 -14.67
C ALA A 72 19.35 -5.34 -15.36
N ASP A 73 18.92 -6.40 -14.68
CA ASP A 73 17.88 -7.34 -15.16
C ASP A 73 16.45 -6.81 -14.95
N ILE A 74 16.27 -5.69 -14.24
CA ILE A 74 14.98 -5.05 -14.02
C ILE A 74 14.60 -4.28 -15.28
N GLY A 75 13.61 -4.78 -16.02
CA GLY A 75 13.15 -4.19 -17.27
C GLY A 75 12.00 -3.18 -17.13
N ALA A 76 11.38 -3.07 -15.96
CA ALA A 76 10.30 -2.10 -15.72
C ALA A 76 10.21 -1.68 -14.24
N ILE A 77 9.90 -0.40 -14.00
CA ILE A 77 9.51 0.11 -12.67
C ILE A 77 8.23 0.95 -12.79
N TYR A 78 7.22 0.61 -11.99
CA TYR A 78 5.99 1.37 -11.86
C TYR A 78 5.77 1.81 -10.41
N VAL A 79 5.56 3.12 -10.20
CA VAL A 79 5.24 3.68 -8.89
C VAL A 79 3.80 4.18 -8.91
N GLY A 80 2.95 3.57 -8.10
CA GLY A 80 1.57 3.98 -7.88
C GLY A 80 1.46 4.91 -6.68
N SER A 81 0.92 6.11 -6.89
CA SER A 81 0.73 7.12 -5.84
C SER A 81 -0.32 8.14 -6.26
N GLU A 82 -0.91 8.82 -5.29
CA GLU A 82 -1.75 10.00 -5.50
C GLU A 82 -1.09 11.28 -4.92
N SER A 83 0.18 11.19 -4.51
CA SER A 83 0.95 12.27 -3.89
C SER A 83 2.39 12.37 -4.41
N HIS A 84 2.59 12.12 -5.70
CA HIS A 84 3.89 12.34 -6.36
C HIS A 84 4.40 13.77 -6.12
N PRO A 85 5.69 13.96 -5.77
CA PRO A 85 6.20 15.30 -5.47
C PRO A 85 6.31 16.19 -6.71
N TYR A 86 6.37 15.61 -7.90
CA TYR A 86 6.48 16.34 -9.16
C TYR A 86 5.30 16.01 -10.08
N ALA A 87 4.72 17.04 -10.69
CA ALA A 87 3.63 16.86 -11.66
C ALA A 87 4.13 16.32 -13.03
N VAL A 88 5.41 16.51 -13.36
CA VAL A 88 5.97 16.19 -14.67
C VAL A 88 7.16 15.23 -14.61
N LYS A 89 7.98 15.25 -13.57
CA LYS A 89 9.12 14.34 -13.40
C LYS A 89 8.68 13.04 -12.72
N PRO A 90 8.86 11.86 -13.36
CA PRO A 90 8.44 10.60 -12.76
C PRO A 90 9.22 10.23 -11.49
N THR A 91 8.53 9.81 -10.45
CA THR A 91 9.08 9.20 -9.24
C THR A 91 9.83 7.91 -9.57
N SER A 92 9.27 7.09 -10.44
CA SER A 92 9.81 5.79 -10.88
C SER A 92 11.23 5.88 -11.43
N THR A 93 11.58 6.95 -12.17
CA THR A 93 12.94 7.14 -12.70
C THR A 93 13.97 7.45 -11.62
N ILE A 94 13.57 8.17 -10.56
CA ILE A 94 14.45 8.47 -9.43
C ILE A 94 14.71 7.18 -8.62
N VAL A 95 13.67 6.39 -8.37
CA VAL A 95 13.80 5.10 -7.70
C VAL A 95 14.67 4.15 -8.52
N ALA A 96 14.47 4.09 -9.85
CA ALA A 96 15.26 3.25 -10.75
C ALA A 96 16.76 3.55 -10.65
N GLU A 97 17.13 4.84 -10.66
CA GLU A 97 18.52 5.28 -10.48
C GLU A 97 19.05 4.91 -9.09
N ALA A 98 18.25 5.11 -8.05
CA ALA A 98 18.65 4.86 -6.67
C ALA A 98 18.89 3.37 -6.33
N ILE A 99 18.31 2.43 -7.11
CA ILE A 99 18.53 0.99 -7.01
C ILE A 99 19.40 0.44 -8.15
N GLU A 100 20.04 1.30 -8.93
CA GLU A 100 20.98 0.96 -10.00
C GLU A 100 20.36 0.15 -11.17
N ALA A 101 19.05 0.30 -11.41
CA ALA A 101 18.33 -0.43 -12.47
C ALA A 101 18.38 0.24 -13.85
N THR A 102 18.90 1.48 -13.93
CA THR A 102 19.00 2.25 -15.18
C THR A 102 20.20 1.79 -16.05
N PRO A 103 20.23 2.13 -17.35
CA PRO A 103 19.22 2.84 -18.14
C PRO A 103 18.32 1.97 -19.03
N ALA A 104 18.52 0.64 -19.10
CA ALA A 104 17.90 -0.25 -20.10
C ALA A 104 16.53 -0.77 -19.65
N MET A 105 15.59 0.11 -19.32
CA MET A 105 14.30 -0.24 -18.75
C MET A 105 13.20 0.74 -19.10
N THR A 106 11.94 0.37 -18.91
CA THR A 106 10.80 1.28 -18.95
C THR A 106 10.40 1.72 -17.53
N ALA A 107 9.92 2.95 -17.39
CA ALA A 107 9.45 3.47 -16.10
C ALA A 107 8.22 4.35 -16.29
N ALA A 108 7.26 4.27 -15.37
CA ALA A 108 6.11 5.17 -15.34
C ALA A 108 5.54 5.29 -13.91
N ASP A 109 4.99 6.45 -13.64
CA ASP A 109 4.14 6.67 -12.48
C ASP A 109 2.69 6.35 -12.84
N MET A 110 1.94 5.77 -11.89
CA MET A 110 0.54 5.38 -12.07
C MET A 110 -0.34 6.12 -11.08
N GLU A 111 -1.44 6.66 -11.58
CA GLU A 111 -2.48 7.28 -10.78
C GLU A 111 -3.77 6.47 -10.90
N PHE A 112 -4.19 5.86 -9.83
CA PHE A 112 -5.52 5.28 -9.64
C PHE A 112 -5.86 5.29 -8.15
N ALA A 113 -5.81 6.47 -7.55
CA ALA A 113 -6.02 6.61 -6.10
C ALA A 113 -5.30 5.49 -5.31
N CYS A 114 -5.94 4.96 -4.28
CA CYS A 114 -5.32 3.99 -3.37
C CYS A 114 -5.01 2.60 -3.98
N LYS A 115 -5.46 2.28 -5.21
CA LYS A 115 -5.11 1.01 -5.87
C LYS A 115 -3.98 1.11 -6.89
N ALA A 116 -3.39 2.29 -7.07
CA ALA A 116 -2.34 2.49 -8.08
C ALA A 116 -1.15 1.52 -7.92
N GLY A 117 -0.76 1.17 -6.69
CA GLY A 117 0.29 0.19 -6.43
C GLY A 117 -0.05 -1.23 -6.90
N THR A 118 -1.30 -1.68 -6.73
CA THR A 118 -1.73 -3.01 -7.22
C THR A 118 -1.88 -3.05 -8.74
N ALA A 119 -2.25 -1.93 -9.37
CA ALA A 119 -2.23 -1.82 -10.82
C ALA A 119 -0.80 -1.96 -11.39
N GLY A 120 0.21 -1.43 -10.68
CA GLY A 120 1.63 -1.65 -11.00
C GLY A 120 2.02 -3.13 -10.97
N ILE A 121 1.54 -3.90 -9.96
CA ILE A 121 1.77 -5.35 -9.89
C ILE A 121 1.18 -6.04 -11.13
N GLN A 122 -0.06 -5.72 -11.52
CA GLN A 122 -0.70 -6.30 -12.71
C GLN A 122 0.06 -5.96 -14.00
N ALA A 123 0.56 -4.72 -14.13
CA ALA A 123 1.35 -4.30 -15.29
C ALA A 123 2.69 -5.08 -15.38
N CYS A 124 3.42 -5.20 -14.26
CA CYS A 124 4.64 -6.02 -14.20
C CYS A 124 4.37 -7.49 -14.53
N MET A 125 3.30 -8.06 -13.99
CA MET A 125 2.89 -9.44 -14.32
C MET A 125 2.66 -9.64 -15.82
N GLY A 126 2.02 -8.66 -16.48
CA GLY A 126 1.77 -8.71 -17.92
C GLY A 126 3.07 -8.71 -18.74
N LEU A 127 4.00 -7.81 -18.40
CA LEU A 127 5.30 -7.71 -19.11
C LEU A 127 6.18 -8.93 -18.87
N VAL A 128 6.28 -9.39 -17.63
CA VAL A 128 7.03 -10.59 -17.27
C VAL A 128 6.41 -11.84 -17.90
N GLY A 129 5.08 -11.99 -17.80
CA GLY A 129 4.36 -13.13 -18.36
C GLY A 129 4.43 -13.21 -19.90
N ALA A 130 4.53 -12.08 -20.58
CA ALA A 130 4.76 -12.00 -22.02
C ALA A 130 6.24 -12.24 -22.44
N GLY A 131 7.15 -12.37 -21.47
CA GLY A 131 8.59 -12.52 -21.72
C GLY A 131 9.26 -11.25 -22.29
N MET A 132 8.64 -10.10 -22.12
CA MET A 132 9.19 -8.82 -22.56
C MET A 132 10.32 -8.32 -21.64
N ILE A 133 10.24 -8.65 -20.35
CA ILE A 133 11.22 -8.31 -19.31
C ILE A 133 11.44 -9.51 -18.40
N ARG A 134 12.62 -9.58 -17.77
CA ARG A 134 12.94 -10.62 -16.79
C ARG A 134 12.30 -10.31 -15.43
N TYR A 135 12.51 -9.09 -14.92
CA TYR A 135 11.94 -8.61 -13.67
C TYR A 135 11.23 -7.27 -13.86
N GLY A 136 10.14 -7.08 -13.12
CA GLY A 136 9.45 -5.81 -13.01
C GLY A 136 9.32 -5.40 -11.55
N VAL A 137 9.47 -4.13 -11.23
CA VAL A 137 9.27 -3.58 -9.89
C VAL A 137 7.97 -2.81 -9.85
N ALA A 138 7.09 -3.17 -8.92
CA ALA A 138 5.85 -2.46 -8.64
C ALA A 138 5.90 -1.88 -7.22
N ILE A 139 5.61 -0.59 -7.09
CA ILE A 139 5.65 0.13 -5.82
C ILE A 139 4.32 0.82 -5.59
N GLY A 140 3.77 0.72 -4.38
CA GLY A 140 2.68 1.57 -3.92
C GLY A 140 3.14 2.37 -2.72
N ALA A 141 3.11 3.70 -2.80
CA ALA A 141 3.57 4.59 -1.74
C ALA A 141 2.81 5.91 -1.76
N ASP A 142 2.51 6.47 -0.59
CA ASP A 142 1.89 7.79 -0.45
C ASP A 142 2.38 8.54 0.79
N THR A 143 2.28 9.88 0.69
CA THR A 143 2.40 10.83 1.80
C THR A 143 1.15 11.71 1.89
N SER A 144 -0.01 11.12 1.70
CA SER A 144 -1.30 11.79 1.58
C SER A 144 -1.66 12.67 2.78
N GLN A 145 -2.44 13.70 2.51
CA GLN A 145 -2.85 14.70 3.50
C GLN A 145 -4.37 14.84 3.57
N GLY A 146 -4.89 14.92 4.79
CA GLY A 146 -6.22 15.47 5.04
C GLY A 146 -6.16 16.98 5.24
N ALA A 147 -7.24 17.69 4.91
CA ALA A 147 -7.36 19.10 5.25
C ALA A 147 -7.33 19.27 6.78
N PRO A 148 -6.72 20.35 7.30
CA PRO A 148 -6.76 20.65 8.73
C PRO A 148 -8.20 20.69 9.26
N GLY A 149 -8.46 19.93 10.33
CA GLY A 149 -9.79 19.79 10.94
C GLY A 149 -10.77 18.83 10.24
N ASP A 150 -10.40 18.28 9.10
CA ASP A 150 -11.23 17.28 8.40
C ASP A 150 -11.06 15.87 9.00
N ALA A 151 -12.05 15.00 8.79
CA ALA A 151 -11.99 13.61 9.24
C ALA A 151 -10.79 12.84 8.62
N LEU A 152 -10.39 13.18 7.40
CA LEU A 152 -9.22 12.60 6.74
C LEU A 152 -7.91 12.96 7.43
N GLU A 153 -7.82 14.09 8.16
CA GLU A 153 -6.63 14.43 8.91
C GLU A 153 -6.28 13.38 9.98
N TYR A 154 -7.29 12.71 10.52
CA TYR A 154 -7.10 11.64 11.50
C TYR A 154 -6.60 10.32 10.90
N SER A 155 -6.78 10.11 9.60
CA SER A 155 -6.46 8.85 8.94
C SER A 155 -5.31 8.94 7.94
N ALA A 156 -5.23 10.01 7.16
CA ALA A 156 -4.22 10.18 6.09
C ALA A 156 -2.79 10.14 6.63
N SER A 157 -1.96 9.28 6.07
CA SER A 157 -0.65 8.92 6.61
C SER A 157 0.37 8.65 5.49
N ALA A 158 1.56 8.17 5.83
CA ALA A 158 2.64 7.95 4.89
C ALA A 158 3.23 6.54 5.04
N GLY A 159 3.63 5.95 3.92
CA GLY A 159 4.28 4.66 3.86
C GLY A 159 4.12 4.00 2.50
N GLY A 160 4.91 2.96 2.23
CA GLY A 160 4.87 2.26 0.95
C GLY A 160 5.58 0.91 0.98
N ALA A 161 5.32 0.09 -0.04
CA ALA A 161 6.02 -1.15 -0.26
C ALA A 161 6.31 -1.39 -1.74
N ALA A 162 7.42 -2.09 -2.00
CA ALA A 162 7.92 -2.48 -3.31
C ALA A 162 7.91 -4.00 -3.47
N TYR A 163 7.65 -4.46 -4.69
CA TYR A 163 7.61 -5.86 -5.07
C TYR A 163 8.43 -6.10 -6.33
N LEU A 164 9.31 -7.08 -6.30
CA LEU A 164 9.98 -7.62 -7.47
C LEU A 164 9.13 -8.75 -8.04
N ILE A 165 8.68 -8.59 -9.28
CA ILE A 165 7.85 -9.56 -10.00
C ILE A 165 8.72 -10.27 -11.03
N GLY A 166 8.65 -11.59 -11.06
CA GLY A 166 9.44 -12.42 -11.95
C GLY A 166 8.89 -13.84 -12.12
N THR A 167 9.67 -14.72 -12.75
CA THR A 167 9.34 -16.14 -12.94
C THR A 167 10.36 -17.09 -12.32
N GLU A 168 11.45 -16.58 -11.78
CA GLU A 168 12.52 -17.35 -11.14
C GLU A 168 12.56 -17.07 -9.65
N LYS A 169 12.80 -18.08 -8.82
CA LYS A 169 12.82 -17.97 -7.35
C LYS A 169 11.60 -17.26 -6.78
N VAL A 170 10.43 -17.56 -7.34
CA VAL A 170 9.15 -16.96 -6.93
C VAL A 170 8.79 -17.46 -5.55
N ILE A 171 8.77 -16.57 -4.55
CA ILE A 171 8.39 -16.89 -3.17
C ILE A 171 6.88 -16.92 -2.94
N ALA A 172 6.13 -16.22 -3.78
CA ALA A 172 4.68 -16.20 -3.72
C ALA A 172 4.12 -16.08 -5.15
N LYS A 173 3.53 -17.18 -5.62
CA LYS A 173 2.94 -17.28 -6.97
C LYS A 173 1.60 -16.55 -7.00
N ILE A 174 1.39 -15.68 -7.97
CA ILE A 174 0.09 -15.07 -8.22
C ILE A 174 -0.72 -15.97 -9.14
N ASN A 175 -1.64 -16.74 -8.56
CA ASN A 175 -2.44 -17.71 -9.30
C ASN A 175 -3.42 -17.02 -10.25
N LYS A 176 -4.00 -15.90 -9.81
CA LYS A 176 -4.97 -15.12 -10.54
C LYS A 176 -4.98 -13.67 -10.08
N THR A 177 -5.21 -12.76 -11.00
CA THR A 177 -5.62 -11.39 -10.69
C THR A 177 -6.79 -11.01 -11.58
N LEU A 178 -7.67 -10.14 -11.06
CA LEU A 178 -8.80 -9.56 -11.80
C LEU A 178 -9.17 -8.20 -11.20
N SER A 179 -9.96 -7.42 -11.93
CA SER A 179 -10.37 -6.09 -11.51
C SER A 179 -11.87 -5.88 -11.70
N PHE A 180 -12.46 -5.08 -10.81
CA PHE A 180 -13.81 -4.55 -10.92
C PHE A 180 -13.71 -3.01 -10.99
N THR A 181 -14.08 -2.42 -12.12
CA THR A 181 -13.89 -0.97 -12.36
C THR A 181 -15.21 -0.32 -12.77
N THR A 182 -15.46 0.85 -12.21
CA THR A 182 -16.60 1.72 -12.56
C THR A 182 -16.14 3.18 -12.55
N ASP A 183 -16.96 4.09 -13.09
CA ASP A 183 -16.84 5.52 -12.81
C ASP A 183 -17.74 5.86 -11.60
N THR A 184 -17.11 6.12 -10.44
CA THR A 184 -17.83 6.39 -9.18
C THR A 184 -17.20 7.61 -8.50
N PRO A 185 -17.88 8.78 -8.49
CA PRO A 185 -17.29 10.02 -7.99
C PRO A 185 -17.38 10.14 -6.47
N ASP A 186 -16.69 9.24 -5.75
CA ASP A 186 -16.72 9.17 -4.29
C ASP A 186 -15.57 9.91 -3.61
N PHE A 187 -14.44 10.09 -4.32
CA PHE A 187 -13.26 10.76 -3.82
C PHE A 187 -12.44 11.33 -4.98
N TRP A 188 -11.98 12.58 -4.90
CA TRP A 188 -11.23 13.25 -5.96
C TRP A 188 -10.42 14.43 -5.45
N ARG A 189 -9.39 14.80 -6.19
CA ARG A 189 -8.63 16.05 -6.02
C ARG A 189 -8.36 16.64 -7.40
N ARG A 190 -8.84 17.85 -7.64
CA ARG A 190 -8.51 18.56 -8.88
C ARG A 190 -7.12 19.17 -8.78
N GLU A 191 -6.49 19.37 -9.93
CA GLU A 191 -5.22 20.09 -10.03
C GLU A 191 -5.30 21.45 -9.32
N GLY A 192 -4.21 21.85 -8.63
CA GLY A 192 -4.14 23.08 -7.85
C GLY A 192 -4.89 23.05 -6.51
N GLN A 193 -5.61 21.97 -6.19
CA GLN A 193 -6.22 21.80 -4.87
C GLN A 193 -5.24 21.08 -3.92
N PRO A 194 -4.99 21.62 -2.70
CA PRO A 194 -4.05 21.05 -1.76
C PRO A 194 -4.57 19.77 -1.10
N TYR A 195 -5.91 19.57 -1.05
CA TYR A 195 -6.54 18.46 -0.35
C TYR A 195 -7.61 17.79 -1.18
N PRO A 196 -7.80 16.45 -1.02
CA PRO A 196 -8.89 15.74 -1.66
C PRO A 196 -10.25 16.11 -1.05
N LYS A 197 -11.29 15.88 -1.83
CA LYS A 197 -12.70 15.93 -1.43
C LYS A 197 -13.30 14.54 -1.51
N HIS A 198 -14.30 14.26 -0.68
CA HIS A 198 -14.98 12.96 -0.66
C HIS A 198 -16.50 13.12 -0.56
N GLY A 199 -17.21 12.11 -1.01
CA GLY A 199 -18.67 12.05 -1.01
C GLY A 199 -19.32 11.71 0.34
N GLY A 200 -18.61 11.93 1.45
CA GLY A 200 -19.12 11.62 2.79
C GLY A 200 -19.42 10.12 2.96
N ARG A 201 -20.64 9.77 3.35
CA ARG A 201 -21.04 8.36 3.56
C ARG A 201 -20.97 7.53 2.27
N PHE A 202 -21.16 8.15 1.12
CA PHE A 202 -21.11 7.47 -0.18
C PHE A 202 -19.75 6.84 -0.47
N THR A 203 -18.65 7.43 0.00
CA THR A 203 -17.29 6.89 -0.14
C THR A 203 -17.13 5.51 0.53
N GLY A 204 -17.82 5.31 1.65
CA GLY A 204 -17.88 3.99 2.30
C GLY A 204 -18.97 3.12 1.70
N GLU A 205 -20.19 3.56 1.84
CA GLU A 205 -21.38 2.86 1.39
C GLU A 205 -22.18 3.71 0.38
N PRO A 206 -22.28 3.29 -0.90
CA PRO A 206 -21.91 1.95 -1.39
C PRO A 206 -20.47 1.79 -1.93
N ALA A 207 -19.68 2.87 -2.15
CA ALA A 207 -18.50 2.81 -3.01
C ALA A 207 -17.47 1.76 -2.57
N TYR A 208 -16.87 1.89 -1.39
CA TYR A 208 -15.86 0.94 -0.89
C TYR A 208 -16.39 -0.50 -0.82
N PHE A 209 -17.53 -0.71 -0.14
CA PHE A 209 -18.05 -2.06 0.09
C PHE A 209 -18.48 -2.74 -1.20
N LYS A 210 -19.12 -2.02 -2.12
CA LYS A 210 -19.54 -2.57 -3.42
C LYS A 210 -18.34 -3.05 -4.23
N HIS A 211 -17.28 -2.25 -4.35
CA HIS A 211 -16.13 -2.58 -5.20
C HIS A 211 -15.34 -3.76 -4.64
N ILE A 212 -15.00 -3.74 -3.34
CA ILE A 212 -14.27 -4.84 -2.71
C ILE A 212 -15.07 -6.14 -2.76
N THR A 213 -16.36 -6.11 -2.40
CA THR A 213 -17.17 -7.33 -2.41
C THR A 213 -17.41 -7.85 -3.83
N SER A 214 -17.50 -6.97 -4.84
CA SER A 214 -17.63 -7.41 -6.24
C SER A 214 -16.36 -8.08 -6.74
N ALA A 215 -15.20 -7.46 -6.54
CA ALA A 215 -13.92 -8.06 -6.92
C ALA A 215 -13.66 -9.38 -6.17
N ALA A 216 -13.97 -9.45 -4.87
CA ALA A 216 -13.83 -10.66 -4.07
C ALA A 216 -14.72 -11.80 -4.59
N LYS A 217 -15.99 -11.54 -4.84
CA LYS A 217 -16.91 -12.56 -5.38
C LYS A 217 -16.50 -13.05 -6.76
N MET A 218 -16.06 -12.15 -7.64
CA MET A 218 -15.52 -12.53 -8.95
C MET A 218 -14.27 -13.42 -8.80
N MET A 219 -13.39 -13.14 -7.83
CA MET A 219 -12.22 -13.99 -7.57
C MET A 219 -12.64 -15.36 -7.04
N PHE A 220 -13.52 -15.43 -6.06
CA PHE A 220 -14.02 -16.70 -5.52
C PHE A 220 -14.68 -17.57 -6.59
N GLU A 221 -15.48 -16.96 -7.46
CA GLU A 221 -16.10 -17.66 -8.59
C GLU A 221 -15.05 -18.17 -9.59
N ALA A 222 -14.08 -17.31 -9.96
CA ALA A 222 -13.05 -17.64 -10.93
C ALA A 222 -12.08 -18.73 -10.45
N MET A 223 -11.87 -18.82 -9.12
CA MET A 223 -10.95 -19.79 -8.52
C MET A 223 -11.67 -21.01 -7.91
N GLY A 224 -12.99 -20.99 -7.83
CA GLY A 224 -13.79 -22.02 -7.13
C GLY A 224 -13.49 -22.07 -5.64
N THR A 225 -13.24 -20.92 -4.99
CA THR A 225 -12.82 -20.80 -3.59
C THR A 225 -13.83 -20.06 -2.73
N THR A 226 -13.61 -20.10 -1.44
CA THR A 226 -14.29 -19.32 -0.42
C THR A 226 -13.27 -18.69 0.52
N SER A 227 -13.69 -17.86 1.46
CA SER A 227 -12.79 -17.30 2.48
C SER A 227 -12.06 -18.37 3.31
N ALA A 228 -12.63 -19.56 3.47
CA ALA A 228 -12.03 -20.66 4.24
C ALA A 228 -10.78 -21.28 3.57
N ASP A 229 -10.60 -21.05 2.26
CA ASP A 229 -9.48 -21.60 1.51
C ASP A 229 -8.19 -20.74 1.65
N TYR A 230 -8.28 -19.60 2.33
CA TYR A 230 -7.18 -18.67 2.52
C TYR A 230 -6.71 -18.64 3.97
N LYS A 231 -5.40 -18.68 4.16
CA LYS A 231 -4.77 -18.51 5.47
C LYS A 231 -4.79 -17.06 5.92
N TYR A 232 -4.56 -16.13 4.97
CA TYR A 232 -4.49 -14.70 5.20
C TYR A 232 -5.33 -13.93 4.19
N ALA A 233 -5.79 -12.74 4.62
CA ALA A 233 -6.48 -11.81 3.75
C ALA A 233 -6.00 -10.37 3.99
N VAL A 234 -5.84 -9.62 2.90
CA VAL A 234 -5.46 -8.21 2.89
C VAL A 234 -6.53 -7.43 2.14
N PHE A 235 -7.06 -6.39 2.78
CA PHE A 235 -8.04 -5.49 2.20
C PHE A 235 -7.49 -4.07 2.19
N HIS A 236 -7.93 -3.25 1.24
CA HIS A 236 -7.71 -1.80 1.36
C HIS A 236 -8.28 -1.28 2.67
N GLN A 237 -7.54 -0.42 3.36
CA GLN A 237 -7.79 -0.04 4.74
C GLN A 237 -7.77 1.48 4.94
N PRO A 238 -8.84 2.21 4.51
CA PRO A 238 -8.94 3.66 4.72
C PRO A 238 -9.09 4.04 6.20
N ASN A 239 -9.48 3.09 7.02
CA ASN A 239 -9.52 3.05 8.48
C ASN A 239 -9.56 1.59 8.93
N GLY A 240 -9.50 1.31 10.23
CA GLY A 240 -9.53 -0.07 10.72
C GLY A 240 -10.92 -0.74 10.63
N LYS A 241 -12.00 0.04 10.62
CA LYS A 241 -13.39 -0.51 10.62
C LYS A 241 -13.80 -1.11 9.28
N PHE A 242 -13.45 -0.47 8.18
CA PHE A 242 -13.92 -0.88 6.85
C PHE A 242 -13.38 -2.26 6.46
N PRO A 243 -12.05 -2.53 6.54
CA PRO A 243 -11.53 -3.87 6.23
C PRO A 243 -12.06 -4.94 7.19
N THR A 244 -12.20 -4.65 8.48
CA THR A 244 -12.77 -5.60 9.44
C THR A 244 -14.23 -5.94 9.12
N ARG A 245 -15.03 -4.93 8.73
CA ARG A 245 -16.44 -5.13 8.36
C ARG A 245 -16.58 -5.92 7.06
N VAL A 246 -15.81 -5.57 6.02
CA VAL A 246 -15.89 -6.25 4.72
C VAL A 246 -15.36 -7.68 4.80
N ALA A 247 -14.31 -7.92 5.60
CA ALA A 247 -13.80 -9.25 5.87
C ALA A 247 -14.89 -10.17 6.44
N LYS A 248 -15.59 -9.72 7.51
CA LYS A 248 -16.71 -10.45 8.11
C LYS A 248 -17.85 -10.69 7.11
N GLN A 249 -18.16 -9.72 6.26
CA GLN A 249 -19.19 -9.83 5.23
C GLN A 249 -18.84 -10.89 4.16
N LEU A 250 -17.55 -11.08 3.90
CA LEU A 250 -17.03 -12.09 2.97
C LEU A 250 -16.74 -13.45 3.63
N GLY A 251 -16.91 -13.55 4.97
CA GLY A 251 -16.73 -14.78 5.74
C GLY A 251 -15.29 -15.00 6.24
N PHE A 252 -14.42 -13.99 6.20
CA PHE A 252 -13.08 -14.05 6.82
C PHE A 252 -13.15 -13.81 8.32
N SER A 253 -12.29 -14.50 9.08
CA SER A 253 -12.11 -14.30 10.52
C SER A 253 -11.15 -13.14 10.83
N ASP A 254 -11.12 -12.70 12.08
CA ASP A 254 -10.20 -11.65 12.55
C ASP A 254 -8.73 -12.17 12.50
N GLU A 255 -8.48 -13.47 12.69
CA GLU A 255 -7.16 -14.10 12.59
C GLU A 255 -6.62 -14.08 11.15
N GLN A 256 -7.48 -14.22 10.14
CA GLN A 256 -7.06 -14.19 8.75
C GLN A 256 -6.61 -12.79 8.30
N ILE A 257 -7.13 -11.73 8.89
CA ILE A 257 -6.81 -10.35 8.51
C ILE A 257 -5.76 -9.69 9.42
N GLN A 258 -5.38 -10.30 10.54
CA GLN A 258 -4.58 -9.63 11.59
C GLN A 258 -3.26 -9.06 11.09
N TYR A 259 -2.52 -9.78 10.25
CA TYR A 259 -1.25 -9.32 9.71
C TYR A 259 -1.41 -8.34 8.55
N GLY A 260 -2.53 -8.40 7.83
CA GLY A 260 -2.86 -7.45 6.76
C GLY A 260 -3.36 -6.09 7.25
N LEU A 261 -3.84 -6.01 8.52
CA LEU A 261 -4.50 -4.83 9.08
C LEU A 261 -3.52 -3.92 9.83
N LEU A 262 -2.88 -2.99 9.16
CA LEU A 262 -1.87 -2.09 9.71
C LEU A 262 -2.40 -0.70 10.10
N THR A 263 -3.46 -0.25 9.44
CA THR A 263 -4.05 1.10 9.62
C THR A 263 -4.30 1.51 11.07
N PRO A 264 -4.69 0.63 12.00
CA PRO A 264 -4.83 1.01 13.41
C PRO A 264 -3.57 1.62 14.03
N ASN A 265 -2.38 1.24 13.55
CA ASN A 265 -1.07 1.60 14.11
C ASN A 265 -0.25 2.56 13.24
N ILE A 266 -0.60 2.73 11.96
CA ILE A 266 0.15 3.61 11.05
C ILE A 266 -0.72 4.60 10.28
N GLY A 267 -2.05 4.51 10.37
CA GLY A 267 -2.98 5.28 9.54
C GLY A 267 -3.14 4.70 8.13
N ASN A 268 -3.90 5.41 7.29
CA ASN A 268 -4.13 5.03 5.90
C ASN A 268 -2.98 5.55 5.02
N THR A 269 -2.20 4.67 4.46
CA THR A 269 -1.11 4.96 3.53
C THR A 269 -1.54 4.91 2.06
N TYR A 270 -2.84 5.01 1.79
CA TYR A 270 -3.46 5.10 0.47
C TYR A 270 -2.94 4.01 -0.50
N SER A 271 -2.21 4.39 -1.55
CA SER A 271 -1.64 3.44 -2.52
C SER A 271 -0.67 2.43 -1.89
N GLY A 272 -0.02 2.78 -0.78
CA GLY A 272 0.81 1.88 0.02
C GLY A 272 0.03 0.93 0.94
N ALA A 273 -1.28 1.14 1.18
CA ALA A 273 -2.01 0.43 2.23
C ALA A 273 -2.11 -1.09 2.01
N VAL A 274 -2.48 -1.52 0.81
CA VAL A 274 -2.54 -2.94 0.44
C VAL A 274 -1.14 -3.53 0.26
N PRO A 275 -0.21 -2.87 -0.44
CA PRO A 275 1.16 -3.34 -0.54
C PRO A 275 1.83 -3.54 0.84
N LEU A 276 1.73 -2.60 1.77
CA LEU A 276 2.26 -2.77 3.14
C LEU A 276 1.59 -3.93 3.88
N GLY A 277 0.27 -4.05 3.79
CA GLY A 277 -0.46 -5.17 4.39
C GLY A 277 0.00 -6.53 3.85
N LEU A 278 0.22 -6.64 2.53
CA LEU A 278 0.73 -7.85 1.91
C LEU A 278 2.20 -8.12 2.30
N ALA A 279 3.05 -7.08 2.39
CA ALA A 279 4.43 -7.22 2.85
C ALA A 279 4.49 -7.78 4.28
N ASN A 280 3.64 -7.26 5.18
CA ASN A 280 3.56 -7.78 6.55
C ASN A 280 3.02 -9.21 6.61
N VAL A 281 2.08 -9.59 5.76
CA VAL A 281 1.62 -10.99 5.64
C VAL A 281 2.78 -11.88 5.18
N LEU A 282 3.55 -11.46 4.17
CA LEU A 282 4.70 -12.23 3.66
C LEU A 282 5.84 -12.36 4.68
N ASP A 283 5.97 -11.41 5.62
CA ASP A 283 6.90 -11.54 6.75
C ASP A 283 6.54 -12.73 7.69
N HIS A 284 5.28 -13.20 7.67
CA HIS A 284 4.76 -14.28 8.54
C HIS A 284 4.35 -15.55 7.77
N ALA A 285 4.19 -15.45 6.46
CA ALA A 285 3.66 -16.54 5.65
C ALA A 285 4.67 -17.68 5.48
N GLU A 286 4.17 -18.91 5.42
CA GLU A 286 4.92 -20.15 5.25
C GLU A 286 4.60 -20.81 3.90
N PRO A 287 5.47 -21.70 3.39
CA PRO A 287 5.19 -22.48 2.19
C PRO A 287 3.82 -23.19 2.25
N GLY A 288 3.05 -23.05 1.18
CA GLY A 288 1.70 -23.61 1.07
C GLY A 288 0.58 -22.67 1.54
N ASP A 289 0.89 -21.58 2.26
CA ASP A 289 -0.12 -20.62 2.68
C ASP A 289 -0.75 -19.93 1.46
N ARG A 290 -2.08 -19.76 1.50
CA ARG A 290 -2.84 -19.05 0.46
C ARG A 290 -3.30 -17.70 0.98
N ILE A 291 -3.07 -16.65 0.20
CA ILE A 291 -3.32 -15.26 0.56
C ILE A 291 -4.35 -14.66 -0.39
N PHE A 292 -5.41 -14.08 0.17
CA PHE A 292 -6.38 -13.29 -0.56
C PHE A 292 -6.04 -11.81 -0.43
N VAL A 293 -6.04 -11.06 -1.54
CA VAL A 293 -5.76 -9.61 -1.53
C VAL A 293 -6.83 -8.88 -2.31
N THR A 294 -7.40 -7.81 -1.75
CA THR A 294 -8.25 -6.86 -2.49
C THR A 294 -7.86 -5.43 -2.18
N SER A 295 -7.55 -4.68 -3.24
CA SER A 295 -7.36 -3.23 -3.18
C SER A 295 -8.66 -2.49 -3.47
N TYR A 296 -8.65 -1.20 -3.20
CA TYR A 296 -9.69 -0.28 -3.63
C TYR A 296 -9.07 1.08 -3.89
N GLY A 297 -9.34 1.66 -5.04
CA GLY A 297 -9.04 3.03 -5.38
C GLY A 297 -10.35 3.77 -5.59
N SER A 298 -10.54 4.84 -4.86
CA SER A 298 -11.70 5.70 -5.00
C SER A 298 -11.75 6.30 -6.41
N GLY A 299 -12.95 6.47 -6.95
CA GLY A 299 -13.14 6.99 -8.27
C GLY A 299 -13.61 6.08 -9.41
N ALA A 300 -13.62 4.73 -9.44
CA ALA A 300 -13.35 3.70 -8.48
C ALA A 300 -13.02 2.38 -9.17
N GLY A 301 -12.15 1.65 -8.53
CA GLY A 301 -11.77 0.31 -8.95
C GLY A 301 -11.26 -0.52 -7.77
N SER A 302 -11.31 -1.83 -7.93
CA SER A 302 -10.77 -2.80 -6.98
C SER A 302 -10.05 -3.89 -7.75
N ASP A 303 -8.81 -4.20 -7.36
CA ASP A 303 -8.09 -5.37 -7.87
C ASP A 303 -8.16 -6.47 -6.83
N ALA A 304 -8.33 -7.71 -7.28
CA ALA A 304 -8.24 -8.90 -6.46
C ALA A 304 -7.10 -9.79 -6.92
N PHE A 305 -6.44 -10.43 -5.96
CA PHE A 305 -5.36 -11.40 -6.21
C PHE A 305 -5.59 -12.64 -5.36
N ASP A 306 -5.31 -13.78 -5.97
CA ASP A 306 -5.18 -15.07 -5.35
C ASP A 306 -3.71 -15.48 -5.42
N ILE A 307 -3.07 -15.67 -4.26
CA ILE A 307 -1.63 -15.87 -4.14
C ILE A 307 -1.37 -17.13 -3.34
N THR A 308 -0.40 -17.95 -3.78
CA THR A 308 0.08 -19.11 -3.02
C THR A 308 1.56 -18.93 -2.72
N VAL A 309 1.94 -19.05 -1.46
CA VAL A 309 3.33 -19.05 -1.01
C VAL A 309 3.99 -20.36 -1.44
N THR A 310 5.15 -20.26 -2.08
CA THR A 310 5.86 -21.41 -2.64
C THR A 310 6.92 -21.93 -1.67
N ASP A 311 7.51 -23.10 -1.99
CA ASP A 311 8.62 -23.68 -1.23
C ASP A 311 9.89 -22.81 -1.25
N GLU A 312 10.06 -21.91 -2.26
CA GLU A 312 11.16 -20.95 -2.31
C GLU A 312 11.18 -20.01 -1.11
N MET A 313 10.03 -19.78 -0.46
CA MET A 313 9.94 -18.98 0.74
C MET A 313 10.79 -19.53 1.90
N ALA A 314 11.02 -20.85 1.97
CA ALA A 314 11.86 -21.46 2.99
C ALA A 314 13.34 -21.05 2.88
N ASN A 315 13.79 -20.70 1.66
CA ASN A 315 15.16 -20.28 1.36
C ASN A 315 15.29 -18.75 1.22
N TYR A 316 14.17 -18.01 1.33
CA TYR A 316 14.14 -16.57 1.14
C TYR A 316 14.80 -15.83 2.30
N ARG A 317 15.69 -14.90 1.99
CA ARG A 317 16.52 -14.18 2.98
C ARG A 317 15.76 -13.02 3.62
N ARG A 318 14.67 -13.31 4.34
CA ARG A 318 13.86 -12.26 5.01
C ARG A 318 14.68 -11.33 5.89
N ASP A 319 15.70 -11.86 6.59
CA ASP A 319 16.51 -11.11 7.58
C ASP A 319 17.55 -10.18 6.95
N ASN A 320 17.77 -10.21 5.65
CA ASN A 320 18.66 -9.28 4.96
C ASN A 320 18.15 -7.83 4.96
N ALA A 321 16.85 -7.63 5.22
CA ALA A 321 16.25 -6.33 5.43
C ALA A 321 15.29 -6.38 6.63
N PRO A 322 14.95 -5.25 7.25
CA PRO A 322 14.03 -5.25 8.38
C PRO A 322 12.64 -5.75 7.97
N THR A 323 12.01 -6.57 8.82
CA THR A 323 10.58 -6.88 8.71
C THR A 323 9.76 -5.61 8.97
N LEU A 324 8.51 -5.60 8.51
CA LEU A 324 7.66 -4.43 8.71
C LEU A 324 7.40 -4.14 10.19
N GLU A 325 7.34 -5.18 11.03
CA GLU A 325 7.25 -5.03 12.48
C GLU A 325 8.46 -4.28 13.04
N LYS A 326 9.69 -4.60 12.60
CA LYS A 326 10.92 -3.89 13.00
C LYS A 326 10.92 -2.43 12.52
N VAL A 327 10.47 -2.18 11.29
CA VAL A 327 10.35 -0.81 10.75
C VAL A 327 9.39 0.04 11.58
N MET A 328 8.34 -0.57 12.14
CA MET A 328 7.33 0.14 12.93
C MET A 328 7.64 0.19 14.45
N ALA A 329 8.68 -0.50 14.94
CA ALA A 329 8.90 -0.78 16.36
C ALA A 329 9.22 0.44 17.23
N ASP A 330 9.96 1.42 16.71
CA ASP A 330 10.46 2.57 17.49
C ASP A 330 9.86 3.91 17.05
N PRO A 331 8.56 4.16 17.30
CA PRO A 331 7.92 5.39 16.88
C PRO A 331 8.39 6.59 17.69
N ILE A 332 8.62 7.71 17.03
CA ILE A 332 8.85 9.01 17.65
C ILE A 332 7.56 9.81 17.60
N TYR A 333 6.98 10.11 18.76
CA TYR A 333 5.74 10.88 18.83
C TYR A 333 6.01 12.37 18.69
N VAL A 334 5.21 13.03 17.86
CA VAL A 334 5.22 14.48 17.66
C VAL A 334 3.90 15.10 18.13
N ASP A 335 3.98 16.35 18.56
CA ASP A 335 2.80 17.17 18.80
C ASP A 335 2.24 17.75 17.49
N TYR A 336 1.09 18.40 17.58
CA TYR A 336 0.45 18.99 16.39
C TYR A 336 1.27 20.11 15.75
N GLY A 337 2.06 20.87 16.53
CA GLY A 337 2.90 21.95 16.01
C GLY A 337 4.01 21.40 15.10
N ILE A 338 4.72 20.35 15.55
CA ILE A 338 5.74 19.67 14.74
C ILE A 338 5.09 18.98 13.53
N TYR A 339 3.97 18.30 13.71
CA TYR A 339 3.21 17.70 12.62
C TYR A 339 2.82 18.72 11.54
N ALA A 340 2.27 19.86 11.95
CA ALA A 340 1.87 20.92 11.03
C ALA A 340 3.08 21.54 10.29
N LYS A 341 4.22 21.69 10.99
CA LYS A 341 5.49 22.12 10.37
C LYS A 341 5.97 21.13 9.31
N PHE A 342 6.03 19.83 9.63
CA PHE A 342 6.48 18.79 8.68
C PHE A 342 5.57 18.70 7.45
N LYS A 343 4.28 18.97 7.63
CA LYS A 343 3.31 18.97 6.53
C LYS A 343 3.22 20.29 5.77
N GLY A 344 4.12 21.25 6.03
CA GLY A 344 4.10 22.56 5.37
C GLY A 344 2.85 23.39 5.64
N LYS A 345 2.16 23.16 6.76
CA LYS A 345 0.93 23.85 7.16
C LYS A 345 1.19 25.10 8.00
N ILE A 346 2.42 25.34 8.38
CA ILE A 346 2.88 26.55 9.09
C ILE A 346 3.74 27.34 8.12
N LEU A 347 3.41 28.62 7.92
CA LEU A 347 4.24 29.53 7.14
C LEU A 347 5.58 29.70 7.89
N MET A 348 6.65 29.37 7.20
CA MET A 348 8.00 29.60 7.70
C MET A 348 8.50 30.94 7.20
N PRO A 349 9.26 31.72 7.98
CA PRO A 349 9.93 32.89 7.47
C PRO A 349 10.89 32.48 6.35
N GLU A 350 10.98 33.31 5.31
CA GLU A 350 11.91 33.17 4.18
C GLU A 350 13.37 33.29 4.66
#